data_6fcab9221de05f3cfc1628a3b8e76524
#
_entry.id   6fcab9221de05f3cfc1628a3b8e76524
#
_cell.length_a   1.000
_cell.length_b   1.000
_cell.length_c   1.000
_cell.angle_alpha   90.00
_cell.angle_beta   90.00
_cell.angle_gamma   90.00
#
_symmetry.space_group_name_H-M   'P 1'
#
loop_
_entity.id
_entity.type
_entity.pdbx_description
1 polymer ?
#
loop_
_entity_poly.entity_id
_entity_poly.type
_entity_poly.pdbx_seq_one_letter_code
_entity_poly.pdbx_strand_id
1 'polypeptide(L)'
;MKKYLLLFLVSILVLPLFGKITIGESVPLEYRNIVEEALVENTKGRRDADIVLDSFVFSDDLVSFSLSIGESTYNTTVPSSYLEEEIGNMLFYSPYLYSTSEMRLDYISDLSYSTSASSLNRGDVLFLKEEGGKDRGVFVSSSKHDDAFELDALYLSSPFPGMKMEKGKGVETTLSQSLSLEKRGMSTEAGVSFYTPLYPLLPYVGLGFDYVGGTVSGFLSLGGRTAFYLSSLWDDVPIVKNISIDGKVEMLIKYRGKVEMGGRWNISGVYRPMSWLSLSLGYTSDADLGNMVSLSLGVLL
;
A
#
# COMPACT_ATOMS: atom_id res chain seq x y z
N MET A 1 34.57 25.26 24.21
CA MET A 1 33.82 26.26 23.41
C MET A 1 33.58 25.83 21.94
N LYS A 2 34.60 25.38 21.16
CA LYS A 2 34.39 25.04 19.73
C LYS A 2 33.39 23.92 19.44
N LYS A 3 33.26 22.90 20.32
CA LYS A 3 32.28 21.80 20.14
C LYS A 3 30.82 22.25 20.30
N TYR A 4 30.55 23.20 21.17
CA TYR A 4 29.17 23.71 21.38
C TYR A 4 28.75 24.71 20.30
N LEU A 5 29.72 25.41 19.69
CA LEU A 5 29.46 26.29 18.56
C LEU A 5 29.07 25.49 17.31
N LEU A 6 29.71 24.33 17.10
CA LEU A 6 29.38 23.42 15.97
C LEU A 6 27.98 22.79 16.17
N LEU A 7 27.62 22.37 17.39
CA LEU A 7 26.29 21.87 17.72
C LEU A 7 25.20 22.93 17.55
N PHE A 8 25.50 24.19 17.94
CA PHE A 8 24.59 25.32 17.75
C PHE A 8 24.41 25.69 16.27
N LEU A 9 25.51 25.64 15.46
CA LEU A 9 25.44 25.84 14.01
C LEU A 9 24.68 24.70 13.29
N VAL A 10 24.84 23.45 13.72
CA VAL A 10 24.09 22.30 13.18
C VAL A 10 22.63 22.38 13.57
N SER A 11 22.30 22.84 14.80
CA SER A 11 20.90 23.03 15.20
C SER A 11 20.19 24.17 14.46
N ILE A 12 20.93 25.19 14.01
CA ILE A 12 20.38 26.28 13.17
C ILE A 12 20.21 25.82 11.70
N LEU A 13 21.06 24.90 11.23
CA LEU A 13 20.97 24.32 9.87
C LEU A 13 19.91 23.24 9.74
N VAL A 14 19.36 22.72 10.85
CA VAL A 14 18.29 21.71 10.93
C VAL A 14 16.96 22.32 11.41
N LEU A 15 16.80 23.63 11.33
CA LEU A 15 15.45 24.20 11.44
C LEU A 15 14.70 23.74 10.18
N PRO A 16 13.67 22.88 10.33
CA PRO A 16 12.84 22.54 9.19
C PRO A 16 12.28 23.84 8.64
N LEU A 17 12.46 24.08 7.34
CA LEU A 17 11.83 25.16 6.61
C LEU A 17 10.33 24.85 6.58
N PHE A 18 9.63 25.19 7.63
CA PHE A 18 8.17 25.12 7.64
C PHE A 18 7.65 26.22 6.73
N GLY A 19 6.83 25.88 5.75
CA GLY A 19 6.12 26.85 4.95
C GLY A 19 5.31 27.81 5.83
N LYS A 20 5.22 29.05 5.41
CA LYS A 20 4.53 30.12 6.14
C LYS A 20 3.03 30.08 5.82
N ILE A 21 2.18 30.19 6.85
CA ILE A 21 0.76 30.47 6.65
C ILE A 21 0.58 31.99 6.62
N THR A 22 -0.08 32.48 5.59
CA THR A 22 -0.44 33.90 5.45
C THR A 22 -1.94 34.00 5.19
N ILE A 23 -2.64 34.77 6.04
CA ILE A 23 -4.06 35.09 5.86
C ILE A 23 -4.15 36.52 5.38
N GLY A 24 -4.74 36.71 4.19
CA GLY A 24 -4.87 38.02 3.55
C GLY A 24 -5.74 39.00 4.35
N GLU A 25 -5.57 40.29 4.07
CA GLU A 25 -6.36 41.34 4.69
C GLU A 25 -7.84 41.31 4.32
N SER A 26 -8.17 40.67 3.20
CA SER A 26 -9.54 40.46 2.70
C SER A 26 -10.37 39.53 3.58
N VAL A 27 -9.75 38.70 4.43
CA VAL A 27 -10.44 37.81 5.37
C VAL A 27 -10.96 38.63 6.56
N PRO A 28 -12.30 38.69 6.78
CA PRO A 28 -12.88 39.40 7.90
C PRO A 28 -12.40 38.86 9.26
N LEU A 29 -12.26 39.74 10.25
CA LEU A 29 -11.74 39.39 11.58
C LEU A 29 -12.50 38.25 12.27
N GLU A 30 -13.81 38.19 12.07
CA GLU A 30 -14.70 37.17 12.63
C GLU A 30 -14.38 35.76 12.10
N TYR A 31 -13.86 35.65 10.88
CA TYR A 31 -13.49 34.37 10.24
C TYR A 31 -12.02 34.04 10.41
N ARG A 32 -11.15 34.97 10.75
CA ARG A 32 -9.69 34.74 10.84
C ARG A 32 -9.35 33.60 11.78
N ASN A 33 -9.99 33.56 12.96
CA ASN A 33 -9.71 32.52 13.96
C ASN A 33 -10.13 31.15 13.47
N ILE A 34 -11.32 31.03 12.85
CA ILE A 34 -11.84 29.75 12.29
C ILE A 34 -10.93 29.24 11.18
N VAL A 35 -10.56 30.16 10.28
CA VAL A 35 -9.68 29.84 9.14
C VAL A 35 -8.27 29.50 9.61
N GLU A 36 -7.73 30.22 10.59
CA GLU A 36 -6.42 29.94 11.17
C GLU A 36 -6.40 28.57 11.87
N GLU A 37 -7.44 28.23 12.62
CA GLU A 37 -7.62 26.91 13.23
C GLU A 37 -7.68 25.81 12.16
N ALA A 38 -8.51 25.97 11.14
CA ALA A 38 -8.61 25.01 10.03
C ALA A 38 -7.27 24.82 9.32
N LEU A 39 -6.56 25.90 9.00
CA LEU A 39 -5.24 25.86 8.37
C LEU A 39 -4.19 25.18 9.28
N VAL A 40 -4.15 25.51 10.55
CA VAL A 40 -3.18 24.95 11.51
C VAL A 40 -3.50 23.48 11.78
N GLU A 41 -4.75 23.11 11.97
CA GLU A 41 -5.17 21.75 12.28
C GLU A 41 -4.87 20.78 11.12
N ASN A 42 -5.17 21.18 9.89
CA ASN A 42 -4.95 20.35 8.72
C ASN A 42 -3.49 20.30 8.25
N THR A 43 -2.64 21.21 8.70
CA THR A 43 -1.23 21.24 8.29
C THR A 43 -0.24 20.69 9.32
N LYS A 44 -0.62 20.51 10.57
CA LYS A 44 0.14 19.98 11.74
C LYS A 44 1.57 19.50 11.44
N GLY A 45 2.52 20.45 11.25
CA GLY A 45 3.93 20.13 11.06
C GLY A 45 4.32 19.54 9.69
N ARG A 46 3.42 19.55 8.70
CA ARG A 46 3.62 18.97 7.36
C ARG A 46 3.68 20.02 6.24
N ARG A 47 4.18 21.22 6.54
CA ARG A 47 4.21 22.33 5.59
C ARG A 47 5.55 22.40 4.90
N ASP A 48 5.59 21.94 3.66
CA ASP A 48 6.75 22.11 2.80
C ASP A 48 6.58 23.27 1.79
N ALA A 49 5.41 23.91 1.79
CA ALA A 49 5.07 25.04 0.94
C ALA A 49 4.39 26.17 1.74
N ASP A 50 4.52 27.40 1.23
CA ASP A 50 3.78 28.51 1.76
C ASP A 50 2.30 28.39 1.43
N ILE A 51 1.44 28.71 2.39
CA ILE A 51 -0.01 28.70 2.26
C ILE A 51 -0.51 30.13 2.39
N VAL A 52 -1.21 30.59 1.37
CA VAL A 52 -1.80 31.95 1.35
C VAL A 52 -3.30 31.84 1.11
N LEU A 53 -4.08 32.27 2.08
CA LEU A 53 -5.53 32.43 1.92
C LEU A 53 -5.84 33.90 1.69
N ASP A 54 -6.51 34.19 0.58
CA ASP A 54 -6.80 35.57 0.15
C ASP A 54 -8.12 35.66 -0.65
N SER A 55 -8.44 36.87 -1.07
CA SER A 55 -9.56 37.18 -1.98
C SER A 55 -10.93 36.73 -1.44
N PHE A 56 -11.17 36.98 -0.16
CA PHE A 56 -12.44 36.64 0.47
C PHE A 56 -13.55 37.60 0.02
N VAL A 57 -14.60 37.04 -0.58
CA VAL A 57 -15.79 37.80 -1.04
C VAL A 57 -17.04 37.10 -0.53
N PHE A 58 -17.91 37.86 0.16
CA PHE A 58 -19.19 37.39 0.64
C PHE A 58 -20.32 37.80 -0.30
N SER A 59 -21.20 36.90 -0.64
CA SER A 59 -22.44 37.13 -1.37
C SER A 59 -23.54 36.25 -0.75
N ASP A 60 -24.41 36.89 0.03
CA ASP A 60 -25.44 36.21 0.82
C ASP A 60 -24.80 35.16 1.75
N ASP A 61 -25.22 33.90 1.63
CA ASP A 61 -24.69 32.78 2.42
C ASP A 61 -23.46 32.10 1.78
N LEU A 62 -22.93 32.65 0.67
CA LEU A 62 -21.79 32.09 -0.05
C LEU A 62 -20.52 32.86 0.23
N VAL A 63 -19.42 32.14 0.31
CA VAL A 63 -18.06 32.70 0.45
C VAL A 63 -17.23 32.22 -0.73
N SER A 64 -16.72 33.19 -1.49
CA SER A 64 -15.71 32.93 -2.54
C SER A 64 -14.35 33.30 -1.98
N PHE A 65 -13.37 32.41 -2.14
CA PHE A 65 -12.01 32.68 -1.68
C PHE A 65 -10.98 32.02 -2.58
N SER A 66 -9.73 32.43 -2.42
CA SER A 66 -8.57 31.91 -3.09
C SER A 66 -7.61 31.32 -2.07
N LEU A 67 -7.22 30.06 -2.28
CA LEU A 67 -6.20 29.37 -1.47
C LEU A 67 -5.02 29.03 -2.37
N SER A 68 -3.87 29.64 -2.09
CA SER A 68 -2.61 29.35 -2.77
C SER A 68 -1.76 28.44 -1.89
N ILE A 69 -1.23 27.34 -2.47
CA ILE A 69 -0.35 26.40 -1.82
C ILE A 69 0.87 26.23 -2.73
N GLY A 70 2.02 26.75 -2.33
CA GLY A 70 3.20 26.84 -3.18
C GLY A 70 2.90 27.65 -4.45
N GLU A 71 3.08 27.04 -5.60
CA GLU A 71 2.85 27.68 -6.91
C GLU A 71 1.41 27.51 -7.44
N SER A 72 0.58 26.72 -6.76
CA SER A 72 -0.80 26.45 -7.19
C SER A 72 -1.81 27.32 -6.45
N THR A 73 -2.77 27.87 -7.19
CA THR A 73 -3.87 28.68 -6.66
C THR A 73 -5.20 28.04 -7.00
N TYR A 74 -6.01 27.83 -5.98
CA TYR A 74 -7.36 27.26 -6.04
C TYR A 74 -8.38 28.36 -5.74
N ASN A 75 -9.38 28.53 -6.59
CA ASN A 75 -10.49 29.42 -6.38
C ASN A 75 -11.76 28.61 -6.19
N THR A 76 -12.50 28.87 -5.12
CA THR A 76 -13.75 28.16 -4.84
C THR A 76 -14.81 29.07 -4.30
N THR A 77 -16.06 28.61 -4.33
CA THR A 77 -17.22 29.28 -3.74
C THR A 77 -18.05 28.24 -3.01
N VAL A 78 -18.23 28.43 -1.70
CA VAL A 78 -18.93 27.49 -0.82
C VAL A 78 -19.91 28.23 0.09
N PRO A 79 -20.95 27.56 0.62
CA PRO A 79 -21.73 28.10 1.73
C PRO A 79 -20.83 28.39 2.95
N SER A 80 -21.10 29.47 3.65
CA SER A 80 -20.29 29.88 4.81
C SER A 80 -20.19 28.80 5.89
N SER A 81 -21.25 27.98 6.02
CA SER A 81 -21.28 26.83 6.96
C SER A 81 -20.33 25.68 6.61
N TYR A 82 -19.81 25.61 5.37
CA TYR A 82 -18.89 24.57 4.90
C TYR A 82 -17.46 25.07 4.68
N LEU A 83 -17.19 26.33 5.06
CA LEU A 83 -15.90 26.99 4.78
C LEU A 83 -14.71 26.22 5.40
N GLU A 84 -14.82 25.83 6.68
CA GLU A 84 -13.76 25.11 7.40
C GLU A 84 -13.50 23.72 6.78
N GLU A 85 -14.58 23.00 6.47
CA GLU A 85 -14.49 21.69 5.83
C GLU A 85 -13.84 21.79 4.44
N GLU A 86 -14.20 22.79 3.65
CA GLU A 86 -13.64 22.97 2.31
C GLU A 86 -12.18 23.37 2.34
N ILE A 87 -11.77 24.28 3.24
CA ILE A 87 -10.35 24.60 3.45
C ILE A 87 -9.60 23.33 3.87
N GLY A 88 -10.14 22.54 4.79
CA GLY A 88 -9.58 21.27 5.22
C GLY A 88 -9.40 20.30 4.06
N ASN A 89 -10.40 20.14 3.22
CA ASN A 89 -10.36 19.29 2.03
C ASN A 89 -9.29 19.76 1.03
N MET A 90 -9.24 21.07 0.72
CA MET A 90 -8.24 21.63 -0.21
C MET A 90 -6.82 21.40 0.29
N LEU A 91 -6.56 21.59 1.58
CA LEU A 91 -5.25 21.34 2.19
C LEU A 91 -4.91 19.87 2.21
N PHE A 92 -5.88 19.02 2.50
CA PHE A 92 -5.71 17.58 2.59
C PHE A 92 -5.35 16.95 1.22
N TYR A 93 -5.99 17.41 0.14
CA TYR A 93 -5.76 16.90 -1.22
C TYR A 93 -4.61 17.61 -1.96
N SER A 94 -3.97 18.60 -1.36
CA SER A 94 -2.90 19.33 -2.03
C SER A 94 -1.58 18.56 -2.05
N PRO A 95 -1.01 18.24 -3.21
CA PRO A 95 0.29 17.57 -3.33
C PRO A 95 1.45 18.42 -2.84
N TYR A 96 1.30 19.77 -2.77
CA TYR A 96 2.36 20.71 -2.40
C TYR A 96 2.64 20.80 -0.92
N LEU A 97 1.78 20.26 -0.08
CA LEU A 97 1.97 20.28 1.38
C LEU A 97 2.86 19.16 1.88
N TYR A 98 3.24 18.26 1.01
CA TYR A 98 3.99 17.07 1.39
C TYR A 98 5.37 17.10 0.76
N SER A 99 6.38 16.73 1.55
CA SER A 99 7.74 16.56 1.04
C SER A 99 7.74 15.59 -0.15
N THR A 100 8.41 15.95 -1.22
CA THR A 100 8.61 15.07 -2.38
C THR A 100 9.38 13.80 -2.04
N SER A 101 10.00 13.74 -0.85
CA SER A 101 10.67 12.56 -0.31
C SER A 101 9.71 11.58 0.38
N GLU A 102 8.51 12.00 0.78
CA GLU A 102 7.52 11.13 1.42
C GLU A 102 6.56 10.55 0.38
N MET A 103 6.45 9.23 0.38
CA MET A 103 5.44 8.53 -0.42
C MET A 103 4.08 8.67 0.26
N ARG A 104 3.08 9.11 -0.49
CA ARG A 104 1.70 9.25 0.01
C ARG A 104 0.72 8.69 -1.00
N LEU A 105 -0.44 8.32 -0.49
CA LEU A 105 -1.57 7.95 -1.32
C LEU A 105 -2.16 9.21 -1.93
N ASP A 106 -1.96 9.44 -3.24
CA ASP A 106 -2.32 10.69 -3.91
C ASP A 106 -3.76 10.69 -4.42
N TYR A 107 -4.26 9.52 -4.85
CA TYR A 107 -5.55 9.41 -5.52
C TYR A 107 -6.29 8.14 -5.11
N ILE A 108 -7.59 8.30 -4.87
CA ILE A 108 -8.54 7.21 -4.70
C ILE A 108 -9.71 7.51 -5.63
N SER A 109 -9.94 6.66 -6.61
CA SER A 109 -11.18 6.62 -7.38
C SER A 109 -11.82 5.26 -7.21
N ASP A 110 -13.01 5.07 -7.75
CA ASP A 110 -13.85 3.90 -7.49
C ASP A 110 -13.13 2.54 -7.52
N LEU A 111 -12.02 2.42 -8.24
CA LEU A 111 -11.24 1.16 -8.30
C LEU A 111 -9.73 1.37 -8.48
N SER A 112 -9.22 2.60 -8.38
CA SER A 112 -7.81 2.89 -8.62
C SER A 112 -7.16 3.70 -7.50
N TYR A 113 -5.93 3.35 -7.21
CA TYR A 113 -5.08 4.01 -6.24
C TYR A 113 -3.79 4.42 -6.93
N SER A 114 -3.24 5.56 -6.56
CA SER A 114 -1.97 6.03 -7.13
C SER A 114 -1.09 6.71 -6.09
N THR A 115 0.18 6.86 -6.41
CA THR A 115 1.14 7.65 -5.63
C THR A 115 2.19 8.26 -6.55
N SER A 116 2.62 9.47 -6.25
CA SER A 116 3.72 10.15 -6.93
C SER A 116 5.00 9.97 -6.13
N ALA A 117 5.89 9.10 -6.56
CA ALA A 117 7.20 8.94 -5.92
C ALA A 117 8.26 8.54 -6.94
N SER A 118 9.29 9.38 -7.08
CA SER A 118 10.39 9.15 -8.01
C SER A 118 11.27 7.94 -7.65
N SER A 119 11.20 7.46 -6.41
CA SER A 119 12.00 6.34 -5.89
C SER A 119 11.34 4.97 -5.98
N LEU A 120 10.12 4.89 -6.53
CA LEU A 120 9.41 3.63 -6.68
C LEU A 120 9.81 2.88 -7.94
N ASN A 121 9.76 1.57 -7.83
CA ASN A 121 9.85 0.64 -8.96
C ASN A 121 8.61 -0.24 -9.00
N ARG A 122 8.29 -0.75 -10.18
CA ARG A 122 7.23 -1.75 -10.32
C ARG A 122 7.50 -2.95 -9.42
N GLY A 123 6.47 -3.43 -8.71
CA GLY A 123 6.57 -4.53 -7.76
C GLY A 123 7.00 -4.11 -6.36
N ASP A 124 7.22 -2.84 -6.08
CA ASP A 124 7.47 -2.38 -4.71
C ASP A 124 6.20 -2.53 -3.86
N VAL A 125 6.35 -3.11 -2.68
CA VAL A 125 5.26 -3.26 -1.69
C VAL A 125 5.24 -2.03 -0.78
N LEU A 126 4.06 -1.46 -0.60
CA LEU A 126 3.84 -0.23 0.16
C LEU A 126 2.82 -0.48 1.27
N PHE A 127 3.18 -0.14 2.50
CA PHE A 127 2.30 -0.17 3.67
C PHE A 127 1.75 1.22 3.93
N LEU A 128 0.43 1.36 3.93
CA LEU A 128 -0.26 2.59 4.25
C LEU A 128 -0.39 2.72 5.77
N LYS A 129 0.22 3.75 6.36
CA LYS A 129 0.31 3.93 7.80
C LYS A 129 -0.61 5.03 8.30
N GLU A 130 -1.33 4.77 9.39
CA GLU A 130 -2.01 5.77 10.19
C GLU A 130 -1.04 6.41 11.19
N GLU A 131 -1.35 7.61 11.66
CA GLU A 131 -0.69 8.19 12.83
C GLU A 131 -0.87 7.24 14.03
N GLY A 132 0.25 6.71 14.56
CA GLY A 132 0.23 5.64 15.56
C GLY A 132 0.69 4.28 15.03
N GLY A 133 1.03 4.18 13.73
CA GLY A 133 1.72 3.02 13.13
C GLY A 133 0.81 1.85 12.76
N LYS A 134 -0.51 2.00 12.83
CA LYS A 134 -1.45 0.95 12.37
C LYS A 134 -1.53 0.95 10.85
N ASP A 135 -1.48 -0.25 10.25
CA ASP A 135 -1.65 -0.40 8.81
C ASP A 135 -3.10 -0.22 8.40
N ARG A 136 -3.34 0.64 7.42
CA ARG A 136 -4.65 0.90 6.81
C ARG A 136 -4.78 0.34 5.40
N GLY A 137 -3.67 -0.06 4.81
CA GLY A 137 -3.65 -0.70 3.51
C GLY A 137 -2.27 -1.28 3.19
N VAL A 138 -2.24 -2.19 2.23
CA VAL A 138 -1.02 -2.69 1.60
C VAL A 138 -1.24 -2.69 0.12
N PHE A 139 -0.29 -2.15 -0.62
CA PHE A 139 -0.35 -1.99 -2.06
C PHE A 139 0.91 -2.52 -2.71
N VAL A 140 0.80 -2.82 -4.00
CA VAL A 140 1.95 -3.09 -4.88
C VAL A 140 1.91 -2.12 -6.05
N SER A 141 3.03 -1.52 -6.36
CA SER A 141 3.16 -0.67 -7.55
C SER A 141 3.08 -1.52 -8.82
N SER A 142 2.04 -1.32 -9.63
CA SER A 142 1.74 -2.17 -10.79
C SER A 142 2.24 -1.57 -12.10
N SER A 143 1.91 -0.32 -12.38
CA SER A 143 2.32 0.36 -13.60
C SER A 143 2.70 1.81 -13.31
N LYS A 144 3.52 2.39 -14.18
CA LYS A 144 3.89 3.80 -14.11
C LYS A 144 3.23 4.54 -15.27
N HIS A 145 2.49 5.59 -14.94
CA HIS A 145 1.92 6.54 -15.88
C HIS A 145 2.44 7.94 -15.56
N ASP A 146 3.20 8.54 -16.47
CA ASP A 146 3.87 9.81 -16.28
C ASP A 146 4.70 9.83 -14.98
N ASP A 147 4.33 10.66 -14.02
CA ASP A 147 5.00 10.80 -12.73
C ASP A 147 4.33 10.02 -11.57
N ALA A 148 3.24 9.30 -11.85
CA ALA A 148 2.50 8.52 -10.86
C ALA A 148 2.63 7.01 -11.09
N PHE A 149 2.57 6.24 -10.00
CA PHE A 149 2.43 4.79 -10.03
C PHE A 149 1.00 4.40 -9.71
N GLU A 150 0.43 3.55 -10.53
CA GLU A 150 -0.80 2.83 -10.22
C GLU A 150 -0.51 1.74 -9.19
N LEU A 151 -1.44 1.54 -8.26
CA LEU A 151 -1.28 0.65 -7.13
C LEU A 151 -2.38 -0.41 -7.10
N ASP A 152 -1.96 -1.68 -7.04
CA ASP A 152 -2.87 -2.80 -6.78
C ASP A 152 -3.00 -3.01 -5.27
N ALA A 153 -4.23 -3.03 -4.77
CA ALA A 153 -4.47 -3.21 -3.34
C ALA A 153 -4.46 -4.69 -2.96
N LEU A 154 -3.53 -5.07 -2.05
CA LEU A 154 -3.45 -6.40 -1.46
C LEU A 154 -4.33 -6.51 -0.20
N TYR A 155 -4.44 -5.43 0.54
CA TYR A 155 -5.21 -5.31 1.77
C TYR A 155 -5.70 -3.88 1.95
N LEU A 156 -6.96 -3.72 2.33
CA LEU A 156 -7.61 -2.43 2.55
C LEU A 156 -8.36 -2.41 3.87
N SER A 157 -8.09 -1.39 4.69
CA SER A 157 -8.81 -1.09 5.92
C SER A 157 -9.00 0.42 6.05
N SER A 158 -9.99 0.95 5.30
CA SER A 158 -10.33 2.38 5.28
C SER A 158 -9.14 3.28 4.89
N PRO A 159 -8.59 3.13 3.68
CA PRO A 159 -7.59 4.06 3.16
C PRO A 159 -8.25 5.41 2.84
N PHE A 160 -7.46 6.49 2.95
CA PHE A 160 -7.86 7.81 2.48
C PHE A 160 -6.64 8.56 1.88
N PRO A 161 -6.86 9.48 0.95
CA PRO A 161 -5.78 10.24 0.30
C PRO A 161 -4.91 10.99 1.31
N GLY A 162 -3.65 11.20 0.97
CA GLY A 162 -2.68 11.90 1.82
C GLY A 162 -2.03 11.04 2.91
N MET A 163 -2.53 9.82 3.17
CA MET A 163 -1.89 8.91 4.14
C MET A 163 -0.47 8.56 3.71
N LYS A 164 0.43 8.50 4.68
CA LYS A 164 1.83 8.13 4.46
C LYS A 164 1.96 6.67 4.06
N MET A 165 2.83 6.41 3.10
CA MET A 165 3.19 5.07 2.65
C MET A 165 4.64 4.76 3.00
N GLU A 166 4.90 3.54 3.45
CA GLU A 166 6.24 3.05 3.75
C GLU A 166 6.55 1.82 2.89
N LYS A 167 7.74 1.80 2.32
CA LYS A 167 8.20 0.68 1.49
C LYS A 167 8.50 -0.54 2.36
N GLY A 168 7.86 -1.67 2.08
CA GLY A 168 8.13 -2.96 2.67
C GLY A 168 9.30 -3.69 1.99
N LYS A 169 9.63 -4.87 2.51
CA LYS A 169 10.71 -5.70 1.94
C LYS A 169 10.30 -6.41 0.64
N GLY A 170 9.00 -6.48 0.35
CA GLY A 170 8.49 -7.16 -0.83
C GLY A 170 8.74 -8.68 -0.83
N VAL A 171 8.65 -9.29 0.34
CA VAL A 171 8.87 -10.73 0.53
C VAL A 171 7.68 -11.32 1.26
N GLU A 172 7.06 -12.36 0.72
CA GLU A 172 6.00 -13.12 1.37
C GLU A 172 6.48 -14.55 1.63
N THR A 173 6.53 -14.94 2.90
CA THR A 173 6.84 -16.31 3.31
C THR A 173 5.55 -17.09 3.46
N THR A 174 5.50 -18.33 3.02
CA THR A 174 4.31 -19.19 3.08
C THR A 174 4.64 -20.55 3.70
N LEU A 175 3.69 -21.07 4.48
CA LEU A 175 3.67 -22.46 4.93
C LEU A 175 2.39 -23.11 4.39
N SER A 176 2.54 -24.15 3.59
CA SER A 176 1.43 -24.83 2.92
C SER A 176 1.35 -26.28 3.35
N GLN A 177 0.13 -26.77 3.53
CA GLN A 177 -0.15 -28.19 3.68
C GLN A 177 -1.21 -28.62 2.69
N SER A 178 -0.96 -29.70 1.98
CA SER A 178 -1.85 -30.26 0.96
C SER A 178 -2.16 -31.71 1.27
N LEU A 179 -3.43 -32.08 1.11
CA LEU A 179 -3.91 -33.46 1.33
C LEU A 179 -4.41 -34.02 -0.01
N SER A 180 -3.91 -35.19 -0.39
CA SER A 180 -4.33 -35.87 -1.60
C SER A 180 -5.77 -36.38 -1.49
N LEU A 181 -6.57 -36.13 -2.52
CA LEU A 181 -7.93 -36.63 -2.64
C LEU A 181 -8.00 -38.06 -3.19
N GLU A 182 -6.95 -38.50 -3.88
CA GLU A 182 -6.92 -39.78 -4.61
C GLU A 182 -6.04 -40.83 -3.91
N LYS A 183 -4.99 -40.36 -3.24
CA LYS A 183 -3.98 -41.22 -2.62
C LYS A 183 -3.90 -40.94 -1.13
N ARG A 184 -3.47 -41.93 -0.33
CA ARG A 184 -3.12 -41.69 1.09
C ARG A 184 -1.79 -40.95 1.16
N GLY A 185 -1.84 -39.63 0.95
CA GLY A 185 -0.65 -38.80 0.91
C GLY A 185 -0.90 -37.35 1.31
N MET A 186 0.17 -36.69 1.70
CA MET A 186 0.19 -35.29 2.02
C MET A 186 1.49 -34.63 1.56
N SER A 187 1.44 -33.34 1.33
CA SER A 187 2.60 -32.49 1.05
C SER A 187 2.66 -31.34 2.03
N THR A 188 3.84 -31.04 2.53
CA THR A 188 4.10 -29.85 3.35
C THR A 188 5.22 -29.06 2.72
N GLU A 189 5.03 -27.77 2.57
CA GLU A 189 5.98 -26.88 1.90
C GLU A 189 6.11 -25.56 2.64
N ALA A 190 7.34 -25.11 2.84
CA ALA A 190 7.67 -23.75 3.24
C ALA A 190 8.28 -23.03 2.03
N GLY A 191 7.77 -21.86 1.70
CA GLY A 191 8.19 -21.15 0.50
C GLY A 191 8.28 -19.66 0.69
N VAL A 192 8.88 -19.00 -0.30
CA VAL A 192 9.10 -17.55 -0.34
C VAL A 192 8.74 -17.05 -1.73
N SER A 193 7.90 -16.05 -1.80
CA SER A 193 7.60 -15.27 -3.01
C SER A 193 8.24 -13.89 -2.92
N PHE A 194 8.72 -13.39 -4.05
CA PHE A 194 9.39 -12.10 -4.15
C PHE A 194 8.58 -11.15 -5.02
N TYR A 195 8.21 -10.00 -4.47
CA TYR A 195 7.67 -8.89 -5.24
C TYR A 195 8.82 -8.20 -5.94
N THR A 196 8.82 -8.22 -7.27
CA THR A 196 9.93 -7.76 -8.11
C THR A 196 9.38 -6.97 -9.30
N PRO A 197 10.21 -6.30 -10.11
CA PRO A 197 9.78 -5.64 -11.35
C PRO A 197 9.07 -6.55 -12.37
N LEU A 198 9.10 -7.87 -12.16
CA LEU A 198 8.34 -8.84 -12.97
C LEU A 198 6.84 -8.89 -12.61
N TYR A 199 6.41 -8.20 -11.57
CA TYR A 199 5.01 -8.13 -11.14
C TYR A 199 4.06 -7.93 -12.36
N PRO A 200 2.95 -8.65 -12.48
CA PRO A 200 2.28 -9.50 -11.48
C PRO A 200 2.82 -10.93 -11.35
N LEU A 201 3.89 -11.30 -12.04
CA LEU A 201 4.56 -12.57 -11.82
C LEU A 201 5.52 -12.47 -10.65
N LEU A 202 5.28 -13.26 -9.60
CA LEU A 202 6.10 -13.32 -8.40
C LEU A 202 6.98 -14.57 -8.46
N PRO A 203 8.30 -14.46 -8.61
CA PRO A 203 9.20 -15.59 -8.45
C PRO A 203 8.99 -16.28 -7.12
N TYR A 204 9.01 -17.60 -7.12
CA TYR A 204 8.76 -18.44 -5.96
C TYR A 204 9.83 -19.51 -5.80
N VAL A 205 10.27 -19.71 -4.56
CA VAL A 205 11.18 -20.79 -4.16
C VAL A 205 10.62 -21.46 -2.90
N GLY A 206 10.60 -22.78 -2.85
CA GLY A 206 10.11 -23.53 -1.69
C GLY A 206 10.93 -24.79 -1.41
N LEU A 207 10.81 -25.23 -0.18
CA LEU A 207 11.35 -26.51 0.31
C LEU A 207 10.24 -27.27 1.02
N GLY A 208 10.17 -28.57 0.81
CA GLY A 208 9.13 -29.35 1.42
C GLY A 208 9.38 -30.84 1.41
N PHE A 209 8.36 -31.56 1.87
CA PHE A 209 8.34 -33.01 1.83
C PHE A 209 6.96 -33.54 1.42
N ASP A 210 6.97 -34.61 0.65
CA ASP A 210 5.80 -35.41 0.30
C ASP A 210 5.80 -36.69 1.13
N TYR A 211 4.63 -37.09 1.62
CA TYR A 211 4.38 -38.39 2.22
C TYR A 211 3.37 -39.13 1.35
N VAL A 212 3.75 -40.28 0.78
CA VAL A 212 2.89 -41.09 -0.07
C VAL A 212 3.10 -42.56 0.26
N GLY A 213 2.03 -43.28 0.67
CA GLY A 213 2.07 -44.73 0.86
C GLY A 213 3.14 -45.23 1.83
N GLY A 214 3.47 -44.46 2.87
CA GLY A 214 4.52 -44.80 3.85
C GLY A 214 5.93 -44.32 3.49
N THR A 215 6.10 -43.67 2.36
CA THR A 215 7.40 -43.13 1.90
C THR A 215 7.44 -41.62 2.03
N VAL A 216 8.52 -41.09 2.58
CA VAL A 216 8.80 -39.66 2.66
C VAL A 216 9.83 -39.28 1.58
N SER A 217 9.57 -38.19 0.87
CA SER A 217 10.51 -37.62 -0.10
C SER A 217 10.60 -36.11 0.10
N GLY A 218 11.84 -35.58 0.21
CA GLY A 218 12.08 -34.16 0.20
C GLY A 218 12.03 -33.57 -1.19
N PHE A 219 11.68 -32.30 -1.32
CA PHE A 219 11.72 -31.60 -2.61
C PHE A 219 12.15 -30.12 -2.44
N LEU A 220 12.73 -29.60 -3.52
CA LEU A 220 12.91 -28.18 -3.80
C LEU A 220 11.89 -27.80 -4.87
N SER A 221 11.17 -26.71 -4.67
CA SER A 221 10.27 -26.12 -5.68
C SER A 221 10.82 -24.79 -6.18
N LEU A 222 10.72 -24.58 -7.49
CA LEU A 222 11.08 -23.35 -8.19
C LEU A 222 9.93 -23.00 -9.13
N GLY A 223 9.45 -21.77 -9.09
CA GLY A 223 8.31 -21.41 -9.92
C GLY A 223 7.92 -19.95 -9.90
N GLY A 224 6.69 -19.71 -10.29
CA GLY A 224 6.06 -18.41 -10.31
C GLY A 224 4.65 -18.46 -9.75
N ARG A 225 4.27 -17.38 -9.09
CA ARG A 225 2.92 -17.12 -8.60
C ARG A 225 2.39 -15.84 -9.23
N THR A 226 1.12 -15.80 -9.53
CA THR A 226 0.41 -14.58 -9.94
C THR A 226 -0.87 -14.46 -9.14
N ALA A 227 -1.31 -13.23 -8.87
CA ALA A 227 -2.52 -12.97 -8.10
C ALA A 227 -3.44 -12.03 -8.88
N PHE A 228 -4.73 -12.29 -8.80
CA PHE A 228 -5.79 -11.42 -9.26
C PHE A 228 -6.58 -10.92 -8.05
N TYR A 229 -6.50 -9.61 -7.77
CA TYR A 229 -7.11 -8.98 -6.60
C TYR A 229 -8.55 -8.60 -6.89
N LEU A 230 -9.51 -9.06 -6.07
CA LEU A 230 -10.91 -8.74 -6.25
C LEU A 230 -11.23 -7.30 -5.84
N SER A 231 -10.35 -6.62 -5.11
CA SER A 231 -10.44 -5.18 -4.85
C SER A 231 -10.49 -4.33 -6.12
N SER A 232 -9.91 -4.81 -7.22
CA SER A 232 -9.98 -4.15 -8.53
C SER A 232 -11.36 -4.22 -9.20
N LEU A 233 -12.28 -5.03 -8.67
CA LEU A 233 -13.65 -5.19 -9.20
C LEU A 233 -14.72 -4.67 -8.22
N TRP A 234 -14.49 -4.83 -6.90
CA TRP A 234 -15.45 -4.54 -5.85
C TRP A 234 -14.74 -4.01 -4.60
N ASP A 235 -14.54 -2.71 -4.52
CA ASP A 235 -13.96 -2.07 -3.35
C ASP A 235 -14.97 -1.75 -2.24
N ASP A 236 -16.26 -1.61 -2.59
CA ASP A 236 -17.35 -1.31 -1.65
C ASP A 236 -17.69 -2.45 -0.70
N VAL A 237 -17.30 -3.70 -1.02
CA VAL A 237 -17.60 -4.87 -0.20
C VAL A 237 -16.46 -5.19 0.75
N PRO A 238 -16.59 -4.93 2.07
CA PRO A 238 -15.49 -4.97 3.02
C PRO A 238 -14.69 -6.28 3.07
N ILE A 239 -15.33 -7.43 2.81
CA ILE A 239 -14.67 -8.73 2.80
C ILE A 239 -13.98 -8.98 1.47
N VAL A 240 -14.63 -8.64 0.36
CA VAL A 240 -14.17 -8.95 -1.01
C VAL A 240 -12.90 -8.19 -1.36
N LYS A 241 -12.74 -6.96 -0.89
CA LYS A 241 -11.54 -6.14 -1.13
C LYS A 241 -10.24 -6.73 -0.57
N ASN A 242 -10.31 -7.70 0.33
CA ASN A 242 -9.15 -8.38 0.91
C ASN A 242 -9.00 -9.82 0.41
N ILE A 243 -9.66 -10.14 -0.71
CA ILE A 243 -9.59 -11.46 -1.34
C ILE A 243 -8.86 -11.35 -2.69
N SER A 244 -7.99 -12.31 -2.95
CA SER A 244 -7.40 -12.54 -4.28
C SER A 244 -7.62 -13.98 -4.72
N ILE A 245 -7.48 -14.20 -6.04
CA ILE A 245 -7.37 -15.52 -6.63
C ILE A 245 -5.94 -15.67 -7.12
N ASP A 246 -5.24 -16.65 -6.59
CA ASP A 246 -3.83 -16.88 -6.87
C ASP A 246 -3.64 -18.12 -7.73
N GLY A 247 -2.78 -18.00 -8.73
CA GLY A 247 -2.28 -19.12 -9.53
C GLY A 247 -0.79 -19.33 -9.28
N LYS A 248 -0.35 -20.55 -9.03
CA LYS A 248 1.07 -20.92 -8.85
C LYS A 248 1.43 -22.09 -9.74
N VAL A 249 2.59 -22.02 -10.42
CA VAL A 249 3.17 -23.11 -11.21
C VAL A 249 4.59 -23.34 -10.74
N GLU A 250 4.94 -24.59 -10.49
CA GLU A 250 6.21 -24.98 -9.90
C GLU A 250 6.82 -26.17 -10.63
N MET A 251 8.12 -26.15 -10.77
CA MET A 251 8.97 -27.28 -11.05
C MET A 251 9.48 -27.84 -9.72
N LEU A 252 9.31 -29.14 -9.51
CA LEU A 252 9.76 -29.84 -8.31
C LEU A 252 11.00 -30.66 -8.63
N ILE A 253 12.02 -30.52 -7.79
CA ILE A 253 13.21 -31.37 -7.79
C ILE A 253 13.08 -32.25 -6.54
N LYS A 254 12.67 -33.49 -6.72
CA LYS A 254 12.38 -34.46 -5.66
C LYS A 254 13.56 -35.41 -5.44
N TYR A 255 13.78 -35.78 -4.19
CA TYR A 255 14.79 -36.79 -3.82
C TYR A 255 14.12 -37.98 -3.14
N ARG A 256 14.17 -39.13 -3.82
CA ARG A 256 13.69 -40.46 -3.35
C ARG A 256 14.78 -41.53 -3.53
N GLY A 257 16.00 -41.29 -3.03
CA GLY A 257 17.16 -42.12 -3.36
C GLY A 257 17.78 -41.84 -4.75
N LYS A 258 17.05 -41.20 -5.64
CA LYS A 258 17.49 -40.61 -6.90
C LYS A 258 16.81 -39.25 -7.08
N VAL A 259 17.39 -38.39 -7.89
CA VAL A 259 16.82 -37.12 -8.27
C VAL A 259 15.76 -37.32 -9.37
N GLU A 260 14.56 -36.82 -9.11
CA GLU A 260 13.44 -36.84 -10.04
C GLU A 260 12.90 -35.43 -10.24
N MET A 261 12.44 -35.11 -11.46
CA MET A 261 11.79 -33.83 -11.74
C MET A 261 10.30 -34.04 -11.88
N GLY A 262 9.51 -33.11 -11.33
CA GLY A 262 8.06 -33.10 -11.42
C GLY A 262 7.53 -31.69 -11.65
N GLY A 263 6.24 -31.60 -11.93
CA GLY A 263 5.52 -30.34 -12.04
C GLY A 263 4.34 -30.32 -11.08
N ARG A 264 4.05 -29.12 -10.55
CA ARG A 264 2.89 -28.86 -9.71
C ARG A 264 2.25 -27.55 -10.10
N TRP A 265 0.94 -27.49 -10.05
CA TRP A 265 0.23 -26.23 -10.16
C TRP A 265 -0.83 -26.14 -9.06
N ASN A 266 -1.16 -24.90 -8.69
CA ASN A 266 -2.13 -24.59 -7.65
C ASN A 266 -2.99 -23.40 -8.11
N ILE A 267 -4.28 -23.45 -7.77
CA ILE A 267 -5.19 -22.31 -7.80
C ILE A 267 -5.82 -22.20 -6.43
N SER A 268 -5.77 -21.02 -5.82
CA SER A 268 -6.27 -20.78 -4.48
C SER A 268 -6.98 -19.44 -4.33
N GLY A 269 -8.03 -19.43 -3.50
CA GLY A 269 -8.57 -18.20 -2.93
C GLY A 269 -7.72 -17.81 -1.73
N VAL A 270 -7.28 -16.57 -1.69
CA VAL A 270 -6.46 -16.00 -0.61
C VAL A 270 -7.24 -14.90 0.06
N TYR A 271 -7.35 -14.95 1.38
CA TYR A 271 -7.93 -13.90 2.21
C TYR A 271 -6.88 -13.29 3.12
N ARG A 272 -6.82 -11.95 3.17
CA ARG A 272 -5.92 -11.20 4.06
C ARG A 272 -6.72 -10.55 5.19
N PRO A 273 -6.76 -11.17 6.38
CA PRO A 273 -7.41 -10.58 7.56
C PRO A 273 -6.62 -9.38 8.12
N MET A 274 -5.33 -9.31 7.85
CA MET A 274 -4.42 -8.27 8.31
C MET A 274 -3.42 -7.92 7.21
N SER A 275 -2.77 -6.76 7.31
CA SER A 275 -1.78 -6.26 6.36
C SER A 275 -0.64 -7.25 6.08
N TRP A 276 -0.20 -7.96 7.10
CA TRP A 276 0.94 -8.87 7.07
C TRP A 276 0.57 -10.36 6.98
N LEU A 277 -0.72 -10.74 7.15
CA LEU A 277 -1.17 -12.13 7.23
C LEU A 277 -2.08 -12.50 6.07
N SER A 278 -1.81 -13.62 5.42
CA SER A 278 -2.70 -14.23 4.42
C SER A 278 -3.05 -15.67 4.78
N LEU A 279 -4.29 -16.04 4.48
CA LEU A 279 -4.81 -17.39 4.60
C LEU A 279 -5.29 -17.83 3.21
N SER A 280 -4.93 -19.02 2.77
CA SER A 280 -5.41 -19.51 1.47
C SER A 280 -5.97 -20.92 1.55
N LEU A 281 -7.00 -21.15 0.74
CA LEU A 281 -7.57 -22.45 0.47
C LEU A 281 -7.55 -22.68 -1.03
N GLY A 282 -7.01 -23.80 -1.47
CA GLY A 282 -6.80 -24.05 -2.89
C GLY A 282 -6.88 -25.50 -3.31
N TYR A 283 -6.81 -25.65 -4.62
CA TYR A 283 -6.70 -26.93 -5.31
C TYR A 283 -5.32 -26.99 -5.95
N THR A 284 -4.64 -28.11 -5.71
CA THR A 284 -3.29 -28.37 -6.21
C THR A 284 -3.30 -29.66 -7.01
N SER A 285 -2.62 -29.71 -8.14
CA SER A 285 -2.37 -30.93 -8.88
C SER A 285 -0.88 -31.17 -8.98
N ASP A 286 -0.48 -32.37 -8.63
CA ASP A 286 0.91 -32.86 -8.61
C ASP A 286 1.01 -34.19 -9.35
N ALA A 287 2.09 -34.40 -10.10
CA ALA A 287 2.27 -35.61 -10.89
C ALA A 287 2.27 -36.90 -10.05
N ASP A 288 2.76 -36.85 -8.81
CA ASP A 288 2.88 -38.03 -7.93
C ASP A 288 1.70 -38.18 -6.99
N LEU A 289 1.25 -37.08 -6.38
CA LEU A 289 0.19 -37.05 -5.38
C LEU A 289 -1.21 -36.97 -6.00
N GLY A 290 -1.32 -36.64 -7.29
CA GLY A 290 -2.58 -36.39 -7.97
C GLY A 290 -3.22 -35.09 -7.50
N ASN A 291 -4.53 -35.10 -7.40
CA ASN A 291 -5.33 -33.94 -7.00
C ASN A 291 -5.36 -33.80 -5.47
N MET A 292 -5.14 -32.58 -4.99
CA MET A 292 -5.03 -32.26 -3.55
C MET A 292 -5.85 -31.02 -3.21
N VAL A 293 -6.30 -30.96 -1.96
CA VAL A 293 -6.75 -29.72 -1.33
C VAL A 293 -5.61 -29.16 -0.52
N SER A 294 -5.33 -27.87 -0.69
CA SER A 294 -4.23 -27.17 -0.01
C SER A 294 -4.76 -26.07 0.92
N LEU A 295 -4.14 -25.95 2.08
CA LEU A 295 -4.32 -24.87 3.02
C LEU A 295 -2.95 -24.21 3.23
N SER A 296 -2.89 -22.86 3.17
CA SER A 296 -1.64 -22.16 3.39
C SER A 296 -1.83 -20.94 4.29
N LEU A 297 -0.75 -20.61 4.99
CA LEU A 297 -0.61 -19.41 5.79
C LEU A 297 0.59 -18.63 5.26
N GLY A 298 0.41 -17.34 4.97
CA GLY A 298 1.46 -16.46 4.46
C GLY A 298 1.72 -15.28 5.39
N VAL A 299 2.96 -14.82 5.42
CA VAL A 299 3.41 -13.63 6.14
C VAL A 299 4.16 -12.73 5.18
N LEU A 300 3.66 -11.50 5.00
CA LEU A 300 4.25 -10.44 4.18
C LEU A 300 5.16 -9.56 5.05
N LEU A 301 6.38 -9.29 4.56
CA LEU A 301 7.42 -8.52 5.23
C LEU A 301 7.76 -7.21 4.49
#